data_20c0292580142e5d35592ea8e483cfd5
#
_entry.id   20c0292580142e5d35592ea8e483cfd5
#
_cell.length_a   1.000
_cell.length_b   1.000
_cell.length_c   1.000
_cell.angle_alpha   90.00
_cell.angle_beta   90.00
_cell.angle_gamma   90.00
#
_symmetry.space_group_name_H-M   'P 1'
#
loop_
_entity.id
_entity.type
_entity.pdbx_description
1 polymer ?
#
loop_
_entity_poly.entity_id
_entity_poly.type
_entity_poly.pdbx_seq_one_letter_code
_entity_poly.pdbx_strand_id
1 'polypeptide(L)'
;MVVIRLQRGGANKRPFYHLVVADSRRAASGKFLERVGFYDPKAPEGREALRVNMERVKHWKGLGAQLSPTALRLVKQFAKKAA
;
A
#
# COMPACT_ATOMS: atom_id res chain seq x y z
N MET A 1 10.18 -3.66 13.74
CA MET A 1 8.73 -3.45 13.65
C MET A 1 8.29 -3.54 12.19
N VAL A 2 7.24 -4.26 11.92
CA VAL A 2 6.72 -4.40 10.57
C VAL A 2 5.64 -3.35 10.34
N VAL A 3 5.73 -2.67 9.20
CA VAL A 3 4.76 -1.63 8.83
C VAL A 3 4.24 -1.86 7.41
N ILE A 4 3.03 -1.42 7.17
CA ILE A 4 2.43 -1.38 5.83
C ILE A 4 2.40 0.08 5.41
N ARG A 5 3.07 0.39 4.30
CA ARG A 5 3.24 1.77 3.85
C ARG A 5 3.25 1.84 2.34
N LEU A 6 3.17 3.07 1.82
CA LEU A 6 3.33 3.31 0.39
C LEU A 6 4.80 3.48 0.04
N GLN A 7 5.19 2.88 -1.08
CA GLN A 7 6.49 3.06 -1.67
C GLN A 7 6.31 3.61 -3.08
N ARG A 8 6.98 4.74 -3.37
CA ARG A 8 6.86 5.36 -4.67
C ARG A 8 7.59 4.54 -5.73
N GLY A 9 6.92 4.31 -6.85
CA GLY A 9 7.51 3.71 -8.04
C GLY A 9 7.14 4.54 -9.26
N GLY A 10 7.49 4.06 -10.44
CA GLY A 10 7.13 4.69 -11.70
C GLY A 10 8.06 5.83 -12.10
N ALA A 11 7.69 6.52 -13.20
CA ALA A 11 8.49 7.62 -13.76
C ALA A 11 8.35 8.91 -12.95
N ASN A 12 9.34 9.82 -13.12
CA ASN A 12 9.35 11.08 -12.38
C ASN A 12 8.09 11.93 -12.58
N LYS A 13 7.51 11.90 -13.77
CA LYS A 13 6.33 12.70 -14.09
C LYS A 13 5.03 12.00 -13.83
N ARG A 14 5.07 10.72 -13.48
CA ARG A 14 3.86 9.93 -13.22
C ARG A 14 4.04 9.13 -11.93
N PRO A 15 3.63 9.68 -10.80
CA PRO A 15 3.75 8.95 -9.53
C PRO A 15 2.86 7.71 -9.54
N PHE A 16 3.43 6.62 -9.08
CA PHE A 16 2.74 5.37 -8.88
C PHE A 16 3.22 4.80 -7.56
N TYR A 17 2.31 4.31 -6.75
CA TYR A 17 2.66 3.83 -5.42
C TYR A 17 2.32 2.37 -5.25
N HIS A 18 3.22 1.63 -4.63
CA HIS A 18 2.96 0.27 -4.19
C HIS A 18 2.66 0.28 -2.70
N LEU A 19 1.63 -0.48 -2.30
CA LEU A 19 1.35 -0.69 -0.90
C LEU A 19 2.16 -1.90 -0.46
N VAL A 20 3.14 -1.70 0.42
CA VAL A 20 4.11 -2.73 0.76
C VAL A 20 4.18 -2.96 2.26
N VAL A 21 4.52 -4.20 2.62
CA VAL A 21 4.84 -4.60 3.98
C VAL A 21 6.35 -4.58 4.12
N ALA A 22 6.88 -3.85 5.06
CA ALA A 22 8.32 -3.70 5.22
C ALA A 22 8.71 -3.58 6.69
N ASP A 23 9.98 -3.90 6.96
CA ASP A 23 10.56 -3.63 8.27
C ASP A 23 10.88 -2.15 8.35
N SER A 24 10.38 -1.47 9.38
CA SER A 24 10.57 -0.02 9.55
C SER A 24 12.04 0.38 9.62
N ARG A 25 12.90 -0.54 10.04
CA ARG A 25 14.35 -0.28 10.12
C ARG A 25 15.05 -0.29 8.76
N ARG A 26 14.37 -0.78 7.72
CA ARG A 26 14.91 -0.84 6.35
C ARG A 26 14.21 0.13 5.42
N ALA A 27 13.63 1.18 5.95
CA ALA A 27 12.83 2.13 5.18
C ALA A 27 13.57 2.73 4.00
N ALA A 28 14.84 3.07 4.20
CA ALA A 28 15.63 3.78 3.19
C ALA A 28 16.16 2.89 2.08
N SER A 29 16.15 1.57 2.25
CA SER A 29 16.72 0.64 1.27
C SER A 29 15.77 0.27 0.14
N GLY A 30 14.50 0.62 0.25
CA GLY A 30 13.49 0.24 -0.72
C GLY A 30 13.09 -1.23 -0.67
N LYS A 31 13.72 -2.01 0.17
CA LYS A 31 13.39 -3.44 0.29
C LYS A 31 12.13 -3.62 1.11
N PHE A 32 11.30 -4.58 0.70
CA PHE A 32 10.07 -4.88 1.39
C PHE A 32 9.87 -6.40 1.47
N LEU A 33 9.00 -6.81 2.40
CA LEU A 33 8.70 -8.22 2.62
C LEU A 33 7.67 -8.74 1.62
N GLU A 34 6.65 -7.93 1.35
CA GLU A 34 5.55 -8.32 0.48
C GLU A 34 4.86 -7.09 -0.07
N ARG A 35 4.37 -7.18 -1.29
CA ARG A 35 3.55 -6.14 -1.90
C ARG A 35 2.09 -6.57 -1.79
N VAL A 36 1.24 -5.71 -1.21
CA VAL A 36 -0.15 -6.03 -0.93
C VAL A 36 -1.15 -5.15 -1.68
N GLY A 37 -0.66 -4.27 -2.55
CA GLY A 37 -1.55 -3.44 -3.35
C GLY A 37 -0.82 -2.37 -4.11
N PHE A 38 -1.60 -1.51 -4.78
CA PHE A 38 -1.07 -0.35 -5.47
C PHE A 38 -2.04 0.82 -5.44
N TYR A 39 -1.51 2.01 -5.70
CA TYR A 39 -2.30 3.23 -5.81
C TYR A 39 -1.75 4.08 -6.94
N ASP A 40 -2.60 4.41 -7.91
CA ASP A 40 -2.26 5.29 -9.04
C ASP A 40 -3.16 6.53 -8.96
N PRO A 41 -2.65 7.64 -8.41
CA PRO A 41 -3.47 8.85 -8.24
C PRO A 41 -3.86 9.52 -9.56
N LYS A 42 -3.20 9.15 -10.66
CA LYS A 42 -3.48 9.70 -11.98
C LYS A 42 -4.08 8.67 -12.94
N ALA A 43 -4.68 7.60 -12.40
CA ALA A 43 -5.30 6.60 -13.25
C ALA A 43 -6.39 7.22 -14.14
N PRO A 44 -6.41 6.90 -15.44
CA PRO A 44 -7.48 7.37 -16.31
C PRO A 44 -8.85 6.86 -15.87
N GLU A 45 -9.87 7.57 -16.25
CA GLU A 45 -11.24 7.15 -15.99
C GLU A 45 -11.47 5.75 -16.58
N GLY A 46 -12.12 4.88 -15.81
CA GLY A 46 -12.35 3.50 -16.20
C GLY A 46 -11.23 2.55 -15.81
N ARG A 47 -10.09 3.06 -15.32
CA ARG A 47 -9.02 2.24 -14.80
C ARG A 47 -9.04 2.17 -13.27
N GLU A 48 -8.55 1.05 -12.75
CA GLU A 48 -8.46 0.86 -11.31
C GLU A 48 -7.34 1.72 -10.74
N ALA A 49 -7.71 2.68 -9.88
CA ALA A 49 -6.76 3.61 -9.27
C ALA A 49 -6.17 3.06 -7.97
N LEU A 50 -6.89 2.16 -7.32
CA LEU A 50 -6.49 1.63 -6.01
C LEU A 50 -6.91 0.17 -5.92
N ARG A 51 -5.95 -0.67 -5.56
CA ARG A 51 -6.22 -2.08 -5.27
C ARG A 51 -5.49 -2.49 -4.01
N VAL A 52 -6.17 -3.21 -3.14
CA VAL A 52 -5.60 -3.72 -1.89
C VAL A 52 -5.97 -5.19 -1.74
N ASN A 53 -4.97 -6.02 -1.46
CA ASN A 53 -5.23 -7.41 -1.09
C ASN A 53 -5.59 -7.45 0.39
N MET A 54 -6.89 -7.41 0.68
CA MET A 54 -7.38 -7.32 2.05
C MET A 54 -6.99 -8.53 2.90
N GLU A 55 -6.92 -9.71 2.29
CA GLU A 55 -6.51 -10.91 3.02
C GLU A 55 -5.10 -10.78 3.56
N ARG A 56 -4.18 -10.27 2.73
CA ARG A 56 -2.80 -10.12 3.16
C ARG A 56 -2.64 -8.98 4.16
N VAL A 57 -3.37 -7.89 3.98
CA VAL A 57 -3.36 -6.80 4.96
C VAL A 57 -3.83 -7.31 6.31
N LYS A 58 -4.91 -8.07 6.35
CA LYS A 58 -5.42 -8.66 7.59
C LYS A 58 -4.41 -9.63 8.20
N HIS A 59 -3.76 -10.43 7.37
CA HIS A 59 -2.72 -11.37 7.82
C HIS A 59 -1.61 -10.64 8.57
N TRP A 60 -1.03 -9.63 7.93
CA TRP A 60 0.07 -8.88 8.54
C TRP A 60 -0.38 -8.06 9.74
N LYS A 61 -1.56 -7.48 9.67
CA LYS A 61 -2.12 -6.75 10.80
C LYS A 61 -2.32 -7.67 12.01
N GLY A 62 -2.78 -8.89 11.77
CA GLY A 62 -2.93 -9.90 12.81
C GLY A 62 -1.59 -10.30 13.45
N LEU A 63 -0.49 -10.13 12.72
CA LEU A 63 0.85 -10.37 13.23
C LEU A 63 1.48 -9.14 13.89
N GLY A 64 0.73 -8.07 14.05
CA GLY A 64 1.20 -6.86 14.72
C GLY A 64 1.72 -5.77 13.80
N ALA A 65 1.60 -5.91 12.49
CA ALA A 65 2.02 -4.87 11.57
C ALA A 65 1.16 -3.61 11.75
N GLN A 66 1.80 -2.46 11.67
CA GLN A 66 1.11 -1.18 11.76
C GLN A 66 1.01 -0.54 10.38
N LEU A 67 -0.11 0.14 10.12
CA LEU A 67 -0.30 0.85 8.86
C LEU A 67 0.12 2.31 9.04
N SER A 68 0.85 2.85 8.06
CA SER A 68 1.11 4.28 8.03
C SER A 68 -0.23 5.03 7.86
N PRO A 69 -0.30 6.32 8.26
CA PRO A 69 -1.55 7.07 8.14
C PRO A 69 -2.13 7.07 6.72
N THR A 70 -1.27 7.23 5.71
CA THR A 70 -1.71 7.21 4.31
C THR A 70 -2.18 5.83 3.89
N ALA A 71 -1.44 4.78 4.25
CA ALA A 71 -1.82 3.42 3.95
C ALA A 71 -3.16 3.05 4.61
N LEU A 72 -3.34 3.45 5.87
CA LEU A 72 -4.58 3.20 6.57
C LEU A 72 -5.77 3.86 5.87
N ARG A 73 -5.60 5.10 5.43
CA ARG A 73 -6.65 5.82 4.70
C ARG A 73 -7.01 5.11 3.40
N LEU A 74 -6.02 4.65 2.64
CA LEU A 74 -6.26 3.96 1.37
C LEU A 74 -6.92 2.60 1.58
N VAL A 75 -6.50 1.85 2.59
CA VAL A 75 -7.12 0.57 2.91
C VAL A 75 -8.59 0.75 3.29
N LYS A 76 -8.90 1.74 4.11
CA LYS A 76 -10.29 2.05 4.49
C LYS A 76 -11.11 2.47 3.27
N GLN A 77 -10.54 3.28 2.40
CA GLN A 77 -11.22 3.74 1.19
C GLN A 77 -11.54 2.56 0.26
N PHE A 78 -10.60 1.65 0.09
CA PHE A 78 -10.81 0.46 -0.73
C PHE A 78 -11.88 -0.45 -0.14
N ALA A 79 -11.83 -0.68 1.17
CA ALA A 79 -12.82 -1.51 1.85
C ALA A 79 -14.22 -0.93 1.73
N LYS A 80 -14.36 0.39 1.81
CA LYS A 80 -15.64 1.07 1.66
C LYS A 80 -16.19 0.94 0.25
N LYS A 81 -15.33 1.00 -0.77
CA LYS A 81 -15.75 0.82 -2.17
C LYS A 81 -16.16 -0.62 -2.47
N ALA A 82 -15.51 -1.58 -1.83
CA ALA A 82 -15.78 -3.00 -2.07
C ALA A 82 -17.02 -3.50 -1.34
N ALA A 83 -17.52 -2.75 -0.39
CA ALA A 83 -18.69 -3.15 0.40
C ALA A 83 -20.00 -2.98 -0.35
#